data_ada77edc77baff42fdee517188c5bc10
#
_entry.id   ada77edc77baff42fdee517188c5bc10
#
_cell.length_a   1.000
_cell.length_b   1.000
_cell.length_c   1.000
_cell.angle_alpha   90.00
_cell.angle_beta   90.00
_cell.angle_gamma   90.00
#
_symmetry.space_group_name_H-M   'P 1'
#
loop_
_entity.id
_entity.type
_entity.pdbx_description
1 polymer ?
#
loop_
_entity_poly.entity_id
_entity_poly.type
_entity_poly.pdbx_seq_one_letter_code
_entity_poly.pdbx_strand_id
1 'polypeptide(L)'
;MAGFVAVGMASSAVAASPTSALDQQRDDLAAFQVIAHRGASGQAPESTLEAFTLAYEQGADYLEMDAQLTADGKLVVFHDDTIERTSDGTGHINDYTLAELKALDVGSWFNEAHPEQADTAFEGANLLTLDEVFEEFGHDARYYIEAKSPELNPGLEEALLAKLKEYDMIQSGRVLVQSFSQPSLLELHEQSPSLPLVQLLWYYPDEENAAQLKEWTGVTPGSNRVDDADFAAIADYAVGIGSNYIYEDEPVISADFVQQAQDNDLRVHVYTVNDKADMQQLLDWGVDGIFTNYPDRLLELTR
;
A
#
# COMPACT_ATOMS: atom_id res chain seq x y z
N MET A 1 36.97 -66.30 14.54
CA MET A 1 36.89 -64.87 14.82
C MET A 1 36.35 -64.19 13.57
N ALA A 2 35.08 -63.84 13.57
CA ALA A 2 34.41 -63.17 12.45
C ALA A 2 34.34 -61.64 12.79
N GLY A 3 35.03 -60.85 11.99
CA GLY A 3 35.00 -59.37 12.14
C GLY A 3 33.76 -58.77 11.43
N PHE A 4 32.93 -58.07 12.19
CA PHE A 4 31.85 -57.26 11.63
C PHE A 4 32.43 -55.92 11.17
N VAL A 5 32.27 -55.58 9.89
CA VAL A 5 32.54 -54.25 9.34
C VAL A 5 31.21 -53.49 9.40
N ALA A 6 31.15 -52.49 10.25
CA ALA A 6 30.03 -51.55 10.28
C ALA A 6 30.20 -50.49 9.17
N VAL A 7 29.29 -50.50 8.18
CA VAL A 7 29.20 -49.45 7.16
C VAL A 7 28.40 -48.32 7.76
N GLY A 8 29.06 -47.21 8.12
CA GLY A 8 28.40 -45.99 8.54
C GLY A 8 27.78 -45.30 7.33
N MET A 9 26.46 -45.19 7.28
CA MET A 9 25.73 -44.30 6.35
C MET A 9 25.90 -42.84 6.83
N ALA A 10 26.69 -42.07 6.11
CA ALA A 10 26.72 -40.64 6.27
C ALA A 10 25.46 -40.02 5.66
N SER A 11 24.53 -39.55 6.50
CA SER A 11 23.40 -38.75 6.08
C SER A 11 23.92 -37.38 5.71
N SER A 12 23.93 -37.05 4.42
CA SER A 12 24.20 -35.71 3.95
C SER A 12 22.95 -34.85 4.26
N ALA A 13 23.04 -34.04 5.30
CA ALA A 13 22.08 -32.94 5.48
C ALA A 13 22.24 -31.98 4.29
N VAL A 14 21.24 -31.92 3.43
CA VAL A 14 21.13 -30.87 2.42
C VAL A 14 20.88 -29.59 3.22
N ALA A 15 21.87 -28.70 3.27
CA ALA A 15 21.69 -27.37 3.81
C ALA A 15 20.64 -26.68 2.93
N ALA A 16 19.53 -26.22 3.52
CA ALA A 16 18.56 -25.38 2.82
C ALA A 16 19.32 -24.15 2.30
N SER A 17 19.06 -23.76 1.05
CA SER A 17 19.58 -22.51 0.50
C SER A 17 19.08 -21.36 1.39
N PRO A 18 19.88 -20.33 1.64
CA PRO A 18 19.37 -19.16 2.36
C PRO A 18 18.16 -18.59 1.57
N THR A 19 17.05 -18.42 2.25
CA THR A 19 15.86 -17.74 1.74
C THR A 19 16.27 -16.34 1.28
N SER A 20 15.78 -15.91 0.11
CA SER A 20 16.06 -14.54 -0.35
C SER A 20 15.40 -13.51 0.59
N ALA A 21 15.86 -12.26 0.55
CA ALA A 21 15.23 -11.20 1.34
C ALA A 21 13.75 -11.03 0.94
N LEU A 22 13.43 -11.12 -0.36
CA LEU A 22 12.07 -11.07 -0.87
C LEU A 22 11.21 -12.24 -0.37
N ASP A 23 11.74 -13.47 -0.35
CA ASP A 23 10.98 -14.63 0.14
C ASP A 23 10.64 -14.48 1.63
N GLN A 24 11.59 -13.99 2.44
CA GLN A 24 11.32 -13.72 3.86
C GLN A 24 10.24 -12.65 4.02
N GLN A 25 10.28 -11.58 3.24
CA GLN A 25 9.27 -10.52 3.28
C GLN A 25 7.88 -11.04 2.85
N ARG A 26 7.81 -11.92 1.85
CA ARG A 26 6.56 -12.58 1.43
C ARG A 26 6.00 -13.47 2.53
N ASP A 27 6.86 -14.20 3.24
CA ASP A 27 6.45 -15.02 4.38
C ASP A 27 5.89 -14.16 5.53
N ASP A 28 6.49 -13.00 5.80
CA ASP A 28 6.03 -12.06 6.82
C ASP A 28 4.65 -11.45 6.48
N LEU A 29 4.26 -11.46 5.19
CA LEU A 29 2.96 -11.00 4.67
C LEU A 29 1.99 -12.15 4.37
N ALA A 30 2.25 -13.36 4.82
CA ALA A 30 1.41 -14.53 4.53
C ALA A 30 0.04 -14.49 5.22
N ALA A 31 -0.11 -13.74 6.33
CA ALA A 31 -1.40 -13.52 6.96
C ALA A 31 -2.18 -12.44 6.21
N PHE A 32 -3.52 -12.58 6.15
CA PHE A 32 -4.39 -11.57 5.56
C PHE A 32 -4.23 -10.21 6.26
N GLN A 33 -4.21 -9.12 5.48
CA GLN A 33 -3.96 -7.75 5.95
C GLN A 33 -5.20 -6.86 5.81
N VAL A 34 -5.61 -6.22 6.89
CA VAL A 34 -6.59 -5.11 6.88
C VAL A 34 -5.83 -3.80 6.76
N ILE A 35 -5.96 -3.14 5.60
CA ILE A 35 -5.21 -1.94 5.26
C ILE A 35 -6.16 -0.74 5.30
N ALA A 36 -5.94 0.16 6.27
CA ALA A 36 -6.76 1.35 6.45
C ALA A 36 -6.35 2.44 5.45
N HIS A 37 -7.10 2.56 4.34
CA HIS A 37 -6.84 3.47 3.24
C HIS A 37 -6.95 4.93 3.66
N ARG A 38 -5.82 5.63 3.78
CA ARG A 38 -5.70 7.00 4.32
C ARG A 38 -6.27 7.12 5.74
N GLY A 39 -6.09 6.05 6.54
CA GLY A 39 -6.74 5.88 7.83
C GLY A 39 -8.16 5.31 7.71
N ALA A 40 -8.98 5.48 8.75
CA ALA A 40 -10.41 5.16 8.71
C ALA A 40 -11.21 6.25 7.97
N SER A 41 -10.85 6.51 6.70
CA SER A 41 -11.26 7.68 5.90
C SER A 41 -12.74 7.71 5.53
N GLY A 42 -13.48 6.62 5.74
CA GLY A 42 -14.94 6.60 5.65
C GLY A 42 -15.65 7.09 6.92
N GLN A 43 -14.90 7.36 8.00
CA GLN A 43 -15.41 7.72 9.33
C GLN A 43 -14.77 9.00 9.90
N ALA A 44 -13.63 9.44 9.34
CA ALA A 44 -12.90 10.65 9.71
C ALA A 44 -12.22 11.24 8.46
N PRO A 45 -11.79 12.52 8.45
CA PRO A 45 -11.13 13.13 7.29
C PRO A 45 -9.87 12.36 6.90
N GLU A 46 -9.75 11.97 5.62
CA GLU A 46 -8.62 11.19 5.11
C GLU A 46 -7.27 11.85 5.40
N SER A 47 -6.24 11.04 5.65
CA SER A 47 -4.85 11.50 5.83
C SER A 47 -4.64 12.46 7.00
N THR A 48 -5.55 12.45 8.00
CA THR A 48 -5.44 13.22 9.23
C THR A 48 -5.07 12.34 10.43
N LEU A 49 -4.64 12.97 11.52
CA LEU A 49 -4.34 12.27 12.76
C LEU A 49 -5.58 11.54 13.31
N GLU A 50 -6.76 12.13 13.16
CA GLU A 50 -8.03 11.58 13.59
C GLU A 50 -8.36 10.28 12.84
N ALA A 51 -8.17 10.26 11.50
CA ALA A 51 -8.40 9.07 10.70
C ALA A 51 -7.40 7.95 10.99
N PHE A 52 -6.12 8.27 11.18
CA PHE A 52 -5.09 7.29 11.52
C PHE A 52 -5.26 6.75 12.94
N THR A 53 -5.57 7.61 13.91
CA THR A 53 -5.84 7.18 15.31
C THR A 53 -7.03 6.24 15.35
N LEU A 54 -8.13 6.59 14.67
CA LEU A 54 -9.32 5.74 14.61
C LEU A 54 -9.02 4.37 13.99
N ALA A 55 -8.28 4.34 12.88
CA ALA A 55 -7.87 3.09 12.22
C ALA A 55 -6.98 2.22 13.12
N TYR A 56 -6.03 2.84 13.82
CA TYR A 56 -5.15 2.16 14.77
C TYR A 56 -5.94 1.58 15.97
N GLU A 57 -6.84 2.35 16.54
CA GLU A 57 -7.70 1.92 17.66
C GLU A 57 -8.69 0.80 17.26
N GLN A 58 -9.18 0.81 16.03
CA GLN A 58 -9.98 -0.28 15.46
C GLN A 58 -9.15 -1.55 15.27
N GLY A 59 -7.84 -1.44 15.17
CA GLY A 59 -6.90 -2.56 15.03
C GLY A 59 -6.62 -2.94 13.57
N ALA A 60 -6.61 -1.98 12.64
CA ALA A 60 -6.09 -2.18 11.30
C ALA A 60 -4.65 -2.69 11.34
N ASP A 61 -4.28 -3.56 10.40
CA ASP A 61 -2.92 -4.12 10.36
C ASP A 61 -1.92 -3.11 9.80
N TYR A 62 -2.36 -2.24 8.88
CA TYR A 62 -1.56 -1.17 8.30
C TYR A 62 -2.33 0.15 8.24
N LEU A 63 -1.64 1.25 8.55
CA LEU A 63 -2.05 2.61 8.24
C LEU A 63 -1.51 2.95 6.84
N GLU A 64 -2.39 3.10 5.87
CA GLU A 64 -1.99 3.46 4.52
C GLU A 64 -2.04 4.96 4.32
N MET A 65 -1.08 5.50 3.56
CA MET A 65 -0.90 6.92 3.30
C MET A 65 -0.12 7.21 2.04
N ASP A 66 -0.36 8.39 1.46
CA ASP A 66 0.30 8.90 0.26
C ASP A 66 1.37 9.92 0.64
N ALA A 67 2.64 9.67 0.29
CA ALA A 67 3.75 10.58 0.54
C ALA A 67 4.05 11.46 -0.68
N GLN A 68 4.10 12.76 -0.48
CA GLN A 68 4.47 13.76 -1.48
C GLN A 68 5.48 14.76 -0.92
N LEU A 69 6.15 15.53 -1.80
CA LEU A 69 7.09 16.57 -1.41
C LEU A 69 6.45 17.97 -1.49
N THR A 70 6.74 18.80 -0.50
CA THR A 70 6.47 20.23 -0.54
C THR A 70 7.51 20.98 -1.37
N ALA A 71 7.27 22.23 -1.72
CA ALA A 71 8.23 23.12 -2.40
C ALA A 71 9.59 23.26 -1.67
N ASP A 72 9.60 23.11 -0.35
CA ASP A 72 10.80 23.16 0.48
C ASP A 72 11.32 21.75 0.87
N GLY A 73 10.88 20.71 0.13
CA GLY A 73 11.41 19.34 0.19
C GLY A 73 11.06 18.58 1.48
N LYS A 74 9.90 18.85 2.08
CA LYS A 74 9.40 18.12 3.22
C LYS A 74 8.43 17.03 2.78
N LEU A 75 8.52 15.85 3.37
CA LEU A 75 7.55 14.78 3.15
C LEU A 75 6.26 15.07 3.90
N VAL A 76 5.16 15.14 3.17
CA VAL A 76 3.81 15.34 3.68
C VAL A 76 2.91 14.17 3.28
N VAL A 77 1.83 13.98 4.03
CA VAL A 77 0.85 12.93 3.82
C VAL A 77 -0.39 13.55 3.18
N PHE A 78 -0.56 13.34 1.87
CA PHE A 78 -1.67 13.91 1.11
C PHE A 78 -1.85 13.16 -0.22
N HIS A 79 -3.10 12.86 -0.63
CA HIS A 79 -3.34 12.02 -1.79
C HIS A 79 -3.28 12.75 -3.12
N ASP A 80 -4.07 13.82 -3.29
CA ASP A 80 -4.24 14.48 -4.59
C ASP A 80 -3.01 15.33 -4.95
N ASP A 81 -2.74 15.50 -6.23
CA ASP A 81 -1.72 16.43 -6.71
C ASP A 81 -2.11 17.90 -6.44
N THR A 82 -3.42 18.17 -6.31
CA THR A 82 -3.98 19.49 -5.98
C THR A 82 -4.77 19.45 -4.67
N ILE A 83 -4.84 20.60 -3.96
CA ILE A 83 -5.29 20.61 -2.56
C ILE A 83 -6.78 20.94 -2.35
N GLU A 84 -7.56 21.21 -3.44
CA GLU A 84 -8.93 21.74 -3.36
C GLU A 84 -9.95 20.76 -2.77
N ARG A 85 -9.79 19.46 -2.99
CA ARG A 85 -10.82 18.48 -2.61
C ARG A 85 -10.95 18.31 -1.10
N THR A 86 -9.83 18.34 -0.40
CA THR A 86 -9.75 18.02 1.04
C THR A 86 -9.12 19.12 1.87
N SER A 87 -9.05 20.36 1.33
CA SER A 87 -8.61 21.51 2.10
C SER A 87 -9.35 22.79 1.69
N ASP A 88 -9.13 23.86 2.43
CA ASP A 88 -9.59 25.22 2.10
C ASP A 88 -8.61 25.99 1.20
N GLY A 89 -7.55 25.32 0.71
CA GLY A 89 -6.57 25.86 -0.24
C GLY A 89 -6.90 25.55 -1.70
N THR A 90 -6.05 26.03 -2.64
CA THR A 90 -6.14 25.77 -4.09
C THR A 90 -4.76 25.66 -4.72
N GLY A 91 -4.57 24.81 -5.74
CA GLY A 91 -3.31 24.66 -6.48
C GLY A 91 -2.58 23.35 -6.18
N HIS A 92 -1.38 23.19 -6.72
CA HIS A 92 -0.62 21.97 -6.54
C HIS A 92 0.08 21.93 -5.19
N ILE A 93 0.07 20.77 -4.52
CA ILE A 93 0.67 20.60 -3.19
C ILE A 93 2.17 20.93 -3.18
N ASN A 94 2.88 20.60 -4.24
CA ASN A 94 4.32 20.83 -4.38
C ASN A 94 4.70 22.29 -4.74
N ASP A 95 3.72 23.18 -4.95
CA ASP A 95 3.95 24.63 -5.08
C ASP A 95 4.05 25.33 -3.71
N TYR A 96 3.67 24.66 -2.62
CA TYR A 96 3.60 25.20 -1.27
C TYR A 96 4.76 24.73 -0.40
N THR A 97 5.24 25.60 0.47
CA THR A 97 6.11 25.23 1.59
C THR A 97 5.29 24.50 2.67
N LEU A 98 5.98 23.72 3.51
CA LEU A 98 5.33 23.08 4.66
C LEU A 98 4.58 24.08 5.55
N ALA A 99 5.17 25.26 5.79
CA ALA A 99 4.56 26.28 6.64
C ALA A 99 3.22 26.81 6.07
N GLU A 100 3.12 26.91 4.74
CA GLU A 100 1.88 27.31 4.07
C GLU A 100 0.83 26.20 4.13
N LEU A 101 1.22 24.95 3.88
CA LEU A 101 0.30 23.80 3.99
C LEU A 101 -0.23 23.58 5.40
N LYS A 102 0.61 23.81 6.42
CA LYS A 102 0.20 23.73 7.84
C LYS A 102 -0.80 24.81 8.27
N ALA A 103 -1.00 25.83 7.47
CA ALA A 103 -2.00 26.88 7.74
C ALA A 103 -3.39 26.55 7.16
N LEU A 104 -3.50 25.45 6.38
CA LEU A 104 -4.76 25.02 5.78
C LEU A 104 -5.57 24.15 6.75
N ASP A 105 -6.87 24.21 6.58
CA ASP A 105 -7.82 23.28 7.20
C ASP A 105 -8.04 22.09 6.25
N VAL A 106 -7.63 20.90 6.66
CA VAL A 106 -7.79 19.65 5.88
C VAL A 106 -8.86 18.72 6.48
N GLY A 107 -9.67 19.18 7.42
CA GLY A 107 -10.67 18.35 8.10
C GLY A 107 -12.11 18.80 7.95
N SER A 108 -12.38 20.10 7.92
CA SER A 108 -13.76 20.65 7.91
C SER A 108 -14.58 20.21 6.69
N TRP A 109 -13.95 19.93 5.54
CA TRP A 109 -14.61 19.42 4.34
C TRP A 109 -15.39 18.11 4.62
N PHE A 110 -14.88 17.26 5.52
CA PHE A 110 -15.53 15.99 5.87
C PHE A 110 -16.87 16.22 6.56
N ASN A 111 -16.95 17.19 7.48
CA ASN A 111 -18.18 17.56 8.17
C ASN A 111 -19.25 18.07 7.20
N GLU A 112 -18.83 18.78 6.14
CA GLU A 112 -19.74 19.25 5.09
C GLU A 112 -20.22 18.13 4.19
N ALA A 113 -19.34 17.20 3.83
CA ALA A 113 -19.65 16.06 2.97
C ALA A 113 -20.43 14.96 3.71
N HIS A 114 -20.22 14.80 5.02
CA HIS A 114 -20.78 13.73 5.87
C HIS A 114 -21.44 14.29 7.14
N PRO A 115 -22.51 15.08 7.03
CA PRO A 115 -23.11 15.78 8.17
C PRO A 115 -23.61 14.85 9.29
N GLU A 116 -23.92 13.59 8.96
CA GLU A 116 -24.30 12.55 9.94
C GLU A 116 -23.12 12.00 10.75
N GLN A 117 -21.89 12.24 10.31
CA GLN A 117 -20.65 11.83 10.99
C GLN A 117 -19.82 13.04 11.43
N ALA A 118 -20.37 14.26 11.29
CA ALA A 118 -19.66 15.48 11.60
C ALA A 118 -19.24 15.52 13.08
N ASP A 119 -17.97 15.89 13.31
CA ASP A 119 -17.40 16.11 14.63
C ASP A 119 -16.62 17.43 14.64
N THR A 120 -16.75 18.19 15.74
CA THR A 120 -15.99 19.44 15.93
C THR A 120 -14.48 19.19 16.08
N ALA A 121 -14.07 17.97 16.40
CA ALA A 121 -12.66 17.59 16.43
C ALA A 121 -12.00 17.61 15.03
N PHE A 122 -12.78 17.51 13.96
CA PHE A 122 -12.28 17.55 12.59
C PHE A 122 -12.05 18.98 12.08
N GLU A 123 -12.67 19.99 12.71
CA GLU A 123 -12.54 21.37 12.31
C GLU A 123 -11.10 21.88 12.54
N GLY A 124 -10.47 22.38 11.48
CA GLY A 124 -9.11 22.87 11.55
C GLY A 124 -8.02 21.80 11.69
N ALA A 125 -8.33 20.54 11.34
CA ALA A 125 -7.32 19.50 11.30
C ALA A 125 -6.16 19.89 10.39
N ASN A 126 -4.93 19.60 10.81
CA ASN A 126 -3.73 19.99 10.09
C ASN A 126 -3.26 18.87 9.14
N LEU A 127 -2.74 19.28 7.97
CA LEU A 127 -1.99 18.38 7.11
C LEU A 127 -0.78 17.81 7.88
N LEU A 128 -0.56 16.49 7.78
CA LEU A 128 0.52 15.81 8.49
C LEU A 128 1.79 15.73 7.64
N THR A 129 2.93 15.81 8.31
CA THR A 129 4.21 15.31 7.79
C THR A 129 4.35 13.83 8.11
N LEU A 130 5.21 13.14 7.34
CA LEU A 130 5.55 11.75 7.63
C LEU A 130 6.27 11.61 9.00
N ASP A 131 7.05 12.65 9.39
CA ASP A 131 7.66 12.72 10.73
C ASP A 131 6.61 12.67 11.84
N GLU A 132 5.57 13.51 11.74
CA GLU A 132 4.52 13.57 12.76
C GLU A 132 3.76 12.23 12.90
N VAL A 133 3.52 11.54 11.77
CA VAL A 133 2.91 10.20 11.81
C VAL A 133 3.83 9.20 12.54
N PHE A 134 5.12 9.20 12.23
CA PHE A 134 6.08 8.30 12.89
C PHE A 134 6.35 8.67 14.35
N GLU A 135 6.28 9.94 14.71
CA GLU A 135 6.38 10.40 16.10
C GLU A 135 5.17 9.99 16.94
N GLU A 136 3.96 9.98 16.35
CA GLU A 136 2.73 9.60 17.06
C GLU A 136 2.62 8.08 17.27
N PHE A 137 2.82 7.29 16.22
CA PHE A 137 2.55 5.85 16.30
C PHE A 137 3.80 4.98 16.44
N GLY A 138 4.99 5.51 16.13
CA GLY A 138 6.28 4.82 16.29
C GLY A 138 6.33 3.42 15.66
N HIS A 139 6.87 2.46 16.39
CA HIS A 139 6.91 1.05 15.98
C HIS A 139 5.70 0.24 16.48
N ASP A 140 4.72 0.87 17.10
CA ASP A 140 3.49 0.18 17.51
C ASP A 140 2.54 -0.02 16.32
N ALA A 141 2.58 0.88 15.32
CA ALA A 141 1.87 0.74 14.06
C ALA A 141 2.74 0.11 12.95
N ARG A 142 2.09 -0.28 11.85
CA ARG A 142 2.71 -0.60 10.57
C ARG A 142 2.19 0.36 9.51
N TYR A 143 3.02 0.68 8.54
CA TYR A 143 2.76 1.71 7.56
C TYR A 143 2.80 1.15 6.15
N TYR A 144 1.82 1.53 5.33
CA TYR A 144 1.76 1.23 3.91
C TYR A 144 1.83 2.55 3.15
N ILE A 145 2.99 2.90 2.58
CA ILE A 145 3.25 4.24 2.07
C ILE A 145 3.31 4.24 0.56
N GLU A 146 2.44 5.01 -0.09
CA GLU A 146 2.55 5.27 -1.54
C GLU A 146 3.58 6.36 -1.81
N ALA A 147 4.58 6.05 -2.66
CA ALA A 147 5.40 7.06 -3.32
C ALA A 147 4.56 7.67 -4.45
N LYS A 148 3.91 8.81 -4.15
CA LYS A 148 2.86 9.43 -4.98
C LYS A 148 3.43 10.29 -6.08
N SER A 149 2.94 10.10 -7.34
CA SER A 149 3.28 10.94 -8.49
C SER A 149 4.77 11.34 -8.54
N PRO A 150 5.73 10.37 -8.56
CA PRO A 150 7.17 10.67 -8.45
C PRO A 150 7.66 11.59 -9.59
N GLU A 151 6.98 11.58 -10.73
CA GLU A 151 7.26 12.49 -11.84
C GLU A 151 6.98 13.98 -11.51
N LEU A 152 6.08 14.23 -10.56
CA LEU A 152 5.78 15.58 -10.04
C LEU A 152 6.57 15.89 -8.77
N ASN A 153 7.17 14.88 -8.14
CA ASN A 153 7.88 14.95 -6.86
C ASN A 153 9.36 14.54 -7.00
N PRO A 154 10.19 15.22 -7.79
CA PRO A 154 11.58 14.81 -8.03
C PRO A 154 12.37 14.76 -6.72
N GLY A 155 13.02 13.60 -6.44
CA GLY A 155 13.76 13.32 -5.21
C GLY A 155 12.91 12.71 -4.10
N LEU A 156 11.66 12.32 -4.38
CA LEU A 156 10.76 11.66 -3.44
C LEU A 156 11.36 10.36 -2.89
N GLU A 157 11.93 9.52 -3.75
CA GLU A 157 12.51 8.23 -3.38
C GLU A 157 13.67 8.40 -2.39
N GLU A 158 14.56 9.34 -2.66
CA GLU A 158 15.70 9.63 -1.78
C GLU A 158 15.21 10.17 -0.42
N ALA A 159 14.27 11.12 -0.42
CA ALA A 159 13.71 11.70 0.79
C ALA A 159 12.96 10.64 1.63
N LEU A 160 12.15 9.79 0.98
CA LEU A 160 11.42 8.70 1.62
C LEU A 160 12.37 7.69 2.26
N LEU A 161 13.37 7.20 1.50
CA LEU A 161 14.35 6.27 2.02
C LEU A 161 15.17 6.85 3.19
N ALA A 162 15.53 8.13 3.11
CA ALA A 162 16.25 8.79 4.22
C ALA A 162 15.37 8.81 5.48
N LYS A 163 14.08 9.11 5.34
CA LYS A 163 13.14 9.16 6.45
C LYS A 163 12.88 7.77 7.06
N LEU A 164 12.68 6.74 6.21
CA LEU A 164 12.48 5.37 6.66
C LEU A 164 13.71 4.81 7.41
N LYS A 165 14.92 5.22 7.02
CA LYS A 165 16.17 4.88 7.73
C LYS A 165 16.30 5.65 9.03
N GLU A 166 15.96 6.93 9.08
CA GLU A 166 16.00 7.78 10.27
C GLU A 166 15.15 7.20 11.41
N TYR A 167 13.96 6.71 11.09
CA TYR A 167 13.02 6.12 12.06
C TYR A 167 13.13 4.59 12.18
N ASP A 168 14.14 3.95 11.58
CA ASP A 168 14.37 2.50 11.61
C ASP A 168 13.17 1.65 11.12
N MET A 169 12.36 2.18 10.21
CA MET A 169 11.13 1.52 9.75
C MET A 169 11.41 0.28 8.88
N ILE A 170 12.49 0.28 8.12
CA ILE A 170 12.88 -0.85 7.24
C ILE A 170 13.35 -2.03 8.07
N GLN A 171 14.33 -1.82 8.99
CA GLN A 171 14.92 -2.90 9.79
C GLN A 171 13.93 -3.48 10.82
N SER A 172 13.01 -2.65 11.29
CA SER A 172 11.95 -3.09 12.20
C SER A 172 10.82 -3.87 11.49
N GLY A 173 10.80 -3.91 10.16
CA GLY A 173 9.74 -4.55 9.38
C GLY A 173 8.38 -3.86 9.54
N ARG A 174 8.38 -2.53 9.73
CA ARG A 174 7.16 -1.76 10.01
C ARG A 174 6.61 -1.04 8.78
N VAL A 175 7.23 -1.18 7.61
CA VAL A 175 6.83 -0.45 6.41
C VAL A 175 6.74 -1.35 5.20
N LEU A 176 5.73 -1.08 4.37
CA LEU A 176 5.60 -1.45 2.96
C LEU A 176 5.58 -0.16 2.14
N VAL A 177 6.24 -0.15 0.98
CA VAL A 177 6.15 0.99 0.05
C VAL A 177 5.52 0.52 -1.25
N GLN A 178 4.58 1.32 -1.77
CA GLN A 178 3.89 1.07 -3.03
C GLN A 178 4.04 2.25 -3.98
N SER A 179 3.87 2.01 -5.26
CA SER A 179 3.74 3.05 -6.29
C SER A 179 3.12 2.48 -7.56
N PHE A 180 2.46 3.33 -8.34
CA PHE A 180 2.11 3.04 -9.73
C PHE A 180 3.33 3.12 -10.66
N SER A 181 4.35 3.88 -10.27
CA SER A 181 5.57 4.06 -11.05
C SER A 181 6.53 2.89 -10.85
N GLN A 182 6.62 2.00 -11.85
CA GLN A 182 7.65 0.95 -11.85
C GLN A 182 9.08 1.51 -11.77
N PRO A 183 9.46 2.59 -12.48
CA PRO A 183 10.79 3.18 -12.34
C PRO A 183 11.11 3.61 -10.90
N SER A 184 10.15 4.20 -10.18
CA SER A 184 10.30 4.59 -8.77
C SER A 184 10.56 3.38 -7.88
N LEU A 185 9.78 2.29 -8.04
CA LEU A 185 9.99 1.06 -7.28
C LEU A 185 11.33 0.39 -7.59
N LEU A 186 11.77 0.37 -8.85
CA LEU A 186 13.07 -0.17 -9.23
C LEU A 186 14.22 0.65 -8.61
N GLU A 187 14.11 1.97 -8.56
CA GLU A 187 15.07 2.84 -7.88
C GLU A 187 15.13 2.55 -6.37
N LEU A 188 13.97 2.44 -5.71
CA LEU A 188 13.88 2.07 -4.30
C LEU A 188 14.46 0.68 -4.03
N HIS A 189 14.19 -0.30 -4.90
CA HIS A 189 14.75 -1.66 -4.80
C HIS A 189 16.28 -1.67 -4.92
N GLU A 190 16.84 -0.93 -5.88
CA GLU A 190 18.30 -0.83 -6.05
C GLU A 190 18.96 -0.22 -4.83
N GLN A 191 18.38 0.85 -4.25
CA GLN A 191 18.94 1.56 -3.09
C GLN A 191 18.70 0.83 -1.76
N SER A 192 17.67 0.01 -1.66
CA SER A 192 17.28 -0.70 -0.44
C SER A 192 16.55 -2.03 -0.73
N PRO A 193 17.27 -3.11 -1.12
CA PRO A 193 16.67 -4.41 -1.44
C PRO A 193 15.92 -5.06 -0.26
N SER A 194 16.11 -4.56 0.96
CA SER A 194 15.40 -5.02 2.16
C SER A 194 14.07 -4.28 2.41
N LEU A 195 13.75 -3.26 1.63
CA LEU A 195 12.46 -2.57 1.69
C LEU A 195 11.43 -3.38 0.92
N PRO A 196 10.35 -3.88 1.57
CA PRO A 196 9.30 -4.59 0.84
C PRO A 196 8.49 -3.61 -0.02
N LEU A 197 8.38 -3.94 -1.32
CA LEU A 197 7.73 -3.09 -2.32
C LEU A 197 6.49 -3.77 -2.89
N VAL A 198 5.50 -2.98 -3.27
CA VAL A 198 4.27 -3.43 -3.93
C VAL A 198 4.04 -2.59 -5.20
N GLN A 199 3.87 -3.27 -6.34
CA GLN A 199 3.54 -2.62 -7.61
C GLN A 199 2.03 -2.38 -7.66
N LEU A 200 1.62 -1.11 -7.78
CA LEU A 200 0.22 -0.76 -8.02
C LEU A 200 -0.11 -0.89 -9.51
N LEU A 201 -1.26 -1.48 -9.80
CA LEU A 201 -1.82 -1.71 -11.13
C LEU A 201 -3.22 -1.11 -11.19
N TRP A 202 -3.60 -0.49 -12.30
CA TRP A 202 -4.94 0.05 -12.50
C TRP A 202 -5.52 -0.45 -13.81
N TYR A 203 -6.56 -1.26 -13.74
CA TYR A 203 -7.25 -1.82 -14.89
C TYR A 203 -8.55 -1.06 -15.20
N TYR A 204 -8.86 -0.92 -16.49
CA TYR A 204 -10.07 -0.30 -16.99
C TYR A 204 -10.47 -0.90 -18.35
N PRO A 205 -11.78 -0.87 -18.74
CA PRO A 205 -12.22 -1.38 -20.04
C PRO A 205 -11.57 -0.63 -21.20
N ASP A 206 -11.23 -1.38 -22.25
CA ASP A 206 -10.75 -0.78 -23.50
C ASP A 206 -11.91 -0.04 -24.20
N GLU A 207 -11.73 1.23 -24.54
CA GLU A 207 -12.74 2.06 -25.22
C GLU A 207 -13.20 1.49 -26.56
N GLU A 208 -12.32 0.79 -27.28
CA GLU A 208 -12.62 0.19 -28.58
C GLU A 208 -13.24 -1.21 -28.45
N ASN A 209 -13.01 -1.89 -27.34
CA ASN A 209 -13.51 -3.24 -27.07
C ASN A 209 -13.68 -3.49 -25.57
N ALA A 210 -14.85 -3.15 -25.05
CA ALA A 210 -15.16 -3.29 -23.61
C ALA A 210 -15.04 -4.73 -23.04
N ALA A 211 -14.92 -5.76 -23.92
CA ALA A 211 -14.61 -7.12 -23.48
C ALA A 211 -13.11 -7.34 -23.16
N GLN A 212 -12.27 -6.33 -23.39
CA GLN A 212 -10.85 -6.33 -23.03
C GLN A 212 -10.57 -5.25 -22.01
N LEU A 213 -9.61 -5.54 -21.12
CA LEU A 213 -9.13 -4.58 -20.14
C LEU A 213 -7.75 -4.06 -20.54
N LYS A 214 -7.53 -2.78 -20.33
CA LYS A 214 -6.23 -2.12 -20.38
C LYS A 214 -5.72 -1.94 -18.97
N GLU A 215 -4.41 -1.83 -18.84
CA GLU A 215 -3.73 -1.46 -17.60
C GLU A 215 -3.05 -0.10 -17.81
N TRP A 216 -3.27 0.83 -16.88
CA TRP A 216 -2.87 2.23 -17.03
C TRP A 216 -1.36 2.44 -17.00
N THR A 217 -0.65 1.74 -16.11
CA THR A 217 0.80 1.94 -15.92
C THR A 217 1.63 1.33 -17.05
N GLY A 218 1.07 0.39 -17.80
CA GLY A 218 1.76 -0.36 -18.85
C GLY A 218 2.73 -1.42 -18.32
N VAL A 219 2.69 -1.73 -17.02
CA VAL A 219 3.53 -2.79 -16.39
C VAL A 219 3.07 -4.18 -16.81
N THR A 220 1.73 -4.35 -16.89
CA THR A 220 1.12 -5.56 -17.46
C THR A 220 0.20 -5.18 -18.63
N PRO A 221 -0.11 -6.12 -19.55
CA PRO A 221 -1.07 -5.81 -20.60
C PRO A 221 -2.50 -5.74 -20.07
N GLY A 222 -3.43 -6.11 -19.99
CA GLY A 222 -4.74 -6.12 -19.35
C GLY A 222 -4.93 -7.41 -18.57
N SER A 223 -5.79 -7.38 -17.55
CA SER A 223 -5.99 -8.52 -16.65
C SER A 223 -6.46 -9.81 -17.35
N ASN A 224 -7.10 -9.70 -18.51
CA ASN A 224 -7.52 -10.84 -19.34
C ASN A 224 -6.43 -11.37 -20.28
N ARG A 225 -5.21 -10.81 -20.23
CA ARG A 225 -4.05 -11.20 -21.05
C ARG A 225 -2.74 -11.25 -20.26
N VAL A 226 -2.79 -10.99 -18.95
CA VAL A 226 -1.62 -11.14 -18.06
C VAL A 226 -1.14 -12.59 -18.13
N ASP A 227 0.13 -12.79 -18.29
CA ASP A 227 0.75 -14.11 -18.25
C ASP A 227 1.75 -14.22 -17.08
N ASP A 228 2.28 -15.42 -16.87
CA ASP A 228 3.22 -15.68 -15.78
C ASP A 228 4.52 -14.88 -15.92
N ALA A 229 4.92 -14.50 -17.13
CA ALA A 229 6.12 -13.72 -17.34
C ALA A 229 5.95 -12.26 -16.88
N ASP A 230 4.74 -11.69 -16.99
CA ASP A 230 4.42 -10.36 -16.51
C ASP A 230 4.52 -10.32 -14.97
N PHE A 231 3.92 -11.31 -14.29
CA PHE A 231 3.99 -11.41 -12.84
C PHE A 231 5.39 -11.76 -12.33
N ALA A 232 6.10 -12.67 -13.00
CA ALA A 232 7.48 -13.01 -12.65
C ALA A 232 8.40 -11.79 -12.73
N ALA A 233 8.21 -10.91 -13.72
CA ALA A 233 8.99 -9.67 -13.84
C ALA A 233 8.73 -8.69 -12.67
N ILE A 234 7.52 -8.65 -12.14
CA ILE A 234 7.19 -7.86 -10.93
C ILE A 234 7.80 -8.54 -9.69
N ALA A 235 7.75 -9.86 -9.61
CA ALA A 235 8.27 -10.63 -8.48
C ALA A 235 9.82 -10.52 -8.31
N ASP A 236 10.53 -10.06 -9.34
CA ASP A 236 11.97 -9.79 -9.27
C ASP A 236 12.32 -8.60 -8.34
N TYR A 237 11.40 -7.66 -8.13
CA TYR A 237 11.64 -6.45 -7.31
C TYR A 237 10.56 -6.16 -6.25
N ALA A 238 9.39 -6.79 -6.34
CA ALA A 238 8.28 -6.55 -5.44
C ALA A 238 7.82 -7.83 -4.72
N VAL A 239 7.25 -7.68 -3.54
CA VAL A 239 6.67 -8.78 -2.75
C VAL A 239 5.21 -9.03 -3.10
N GLY A 240 4.56 -8.08 -3.80
CA GLY A 240 3.16 -8.17 -4.17
C GLY A 240 2.74 -7.12 -5.16
N ILE A 241 1.47 -7.20 -5.53
CA ILE A 241 0.76 -6.22 -6.36
C ILE A 241 -0.43 -5.64 -5.60
N GLY A 242 -0.75 -4.37 -5.87
CA GLY A 242 -2.02 -3.75 -5.52
C GLY A 242 -2.85 -3.54 -6.79
N SER A 243 -4.13 -3.90 -6.79
CA SER A 243 -5.00 -3.71 -7.95
C SER A 243 -6.36 -3.14 -7.55
N ASN A 244 -6.94 -2.30 -8.43
CA ASN A 244 -8.35 -1.96 -8.29
C ASN A 244 -9.22 -3.21 -8.52
N TYR A 245 -10.33 -3.28 -7.77
CA TYR A 245 -11.31 -4.36 -7.90
C TYR A 245 -12.38 -4.04 -8.95
N ILE A 246 -12.88 -2.81 -8.93
CA ILE A 246 -14.01 -2.33 -9.72
C ILE A 246 -13.59 -1.13 -10.56
N TYR A 247 -14.13 -1.03 -11.76
CA TYR A 247 -14.17 0.16 -12.58
C TYR A 247 -15.61 0.37 -13.09
N GLU A 248 -16.22 1.54 -12.83
CA GLU A 248 -17.62 1.86 -13.23
C GLU A 248 -18.61 0.73 -12.88
N ASP A 249 -18.58 0.26 -11.65
CA ASP A 249 -19.45 -0.79 -11.07
C ASP A 249 -19.21 -2.23 -11.63
N GLU A 250 -18.20 -2.45 -12.50
CA GLU A 250 -17.87 -3.77 -13.03
C GLU A 250 -16.52 -4.28 -12.49
N PRO A 251 -16.42 -5.55 -12.06
CA PRO A 251 -15.15 -6.13 -11.63
C PRO A 251 -14.13 -6.18 -12.78
N VAL A 252 -12.90 -5.75 -12.50
CA VAL A 252 -11.79 -5.73 -13.47
C VAL A 252 -10.72 -6.79 -13.20
N ILE A 253 -10.79 -7.46 -12.07
CA ILE A 253 -9.96 -8.64 -11.74
C ILE A 253 -10.88 -9.82 -11.38
N SER A 254 -10.30 -11.02 -11.25
CA SER A 254 -11.02 -12.26 -10.96
C SER A 254 -10.24 -13.14 -9.99
N ALA A 255 -10.88 -14.21 -9.48
CA ALA A 255 -10.19 -15.23 -8.68
C ALA A 255 -9.02 -15.87 -9.43
N ASP A 256 -9.14 -16.09 -10.74
CA ASP A 256 -8.05 -16.64 -11.58
C ASP A 256 -6.87 -15.66 -11.66
N PHE A 257 -7.12 -14.35 -11.73
CA PHE A 257 -6.07 -13.32 -11.68
C PHE A 257 -5.33 -13.35 -10.33
N VAL A 258 -6.06 -13.43 -9.23
CA VAL A 258 -5.48 -13.53 -7.88
C VAL A 258 -4.60 -14.78 -7.76
N GLN A 259 -5.13 -15.93 -8.15
CA GLN A 259 -4.39 -17.20 -8.10
C GLN A 259 -3.14 -17.16 -8.99
N GLN A 260 -3.24 -16.60 -10.20
CA GLN A 260 -2.10 -16.50 -11.12
C GLN A 260 -0.98 -15.61 -10.56
N ALA A 261 -1.31 -14.48 -9.93
CA ALA A 261 -0.33 -13.64 -9.26
C ALA A 261 0.35 -14.38 -8.09
N GLN A 262 -0.44 -15.08 -7.26
CA GLN A 262 0.07 -15.87 -6.13
C GLN A 262 0.93 -17.06 -6.57
N ASP A 263 0.59 -17.73 -7.68
CA ASP A 263 1.40 -18.80 -8.28
C ASP A 263 2.77 -18.30 -8.78
N ASN A 264 2.91 -16.98 -8.97
CA ASN A 264 4.15 -16.29 -9.28
C ASN A 264 4.79 -15.56 -8.07
N ASP A 265 4.53 -16.06 -6.86
CA ASP A 265 5.11 -15.57 -5.61
C ASP A 265 4.76 -14.10 -5.26
N LEU A 266 3.66 -13.56 -5.77
CA LEU A 266 3.18 -12.21 -5.44
C LEU A 266 2.02 -12.24 -4.45
N ARG A 267 2.06 -11.42 -3.42
CA ARG A 267 0.90 -11.10 -2.59
C ARG A 267 -0.05 -10.20 -3.35
N VAL A 268 -1.35 -10.38 -3.16
CA VAL A 268 -2.38 -9.61 -3.86
C VAL A 268 -3.16 -8.77 -2.86
N HIS A 269 -3.00 -7.46 -2.93
CA HIS A 269 -3.76 -6.49 -2.14
C HIS A 269 -4.71 -5.71 -3.05
N VAL A 270 -5.97 -5.58 -2.65
CA VAL A 270 -7.02 -5.02 -3.52
C VAL A 270 -7.56 -3.71 -2.94
N TYR A 271 -7.69 -2.68 -3.77
CA TYR A 271 -8.14 -1.35 -3.39
C TYR A 271 -9.25 -0.81 -4.30
N THR A 272 -10.06 0.10 -3.85
CA THR A 272 -10.42 0.39 -2.45
C THR A 272 -11.82 -0.15 -2.23
N VAL A 273 -11.98 -1.06 -1.28
CA VAL A 273 -13.19 -1.87 -1.12
C VAL A 273 -13.91 -1.51 0.17
N ASN A 274 -15.15 -1.03 0.06
CA ASN A 274 -15.93 -0.49 1.17
C ASN A 274 -17.24 -1.26 1.45
N ASP A 275 -17.71 -2.04 0.48
CA ASP A 275 -18.91 -2.87 0.62
C ASP A 275 -18.58 -4.24 1.22
N LYS A 276 -19.38 -4.70 2.19
CA LYS A 276 -19.13 -6.00 2.86
C LYS A 276 -19.28 -7.20 1.95
N ALA A 277 -20.14 -7.12 0.93
CA ALA A 277 -20.32 -8.22 -0.01
C ALA A 277 -19.10 -8.37 -0.92
N ASP A 278 -18.54 -7.25 -1.39
CA ASP A 278 -17.30 -7.22 -2.16
C ASP A 278 -16.10 -7.67 -1.32
N MET A 279 -16.01 -7.21 -0.06
CA MET A 279 -15.00 -7.70 0.88
C MET A 279 -15.06 -9.21 1.04
N GLN A 280 -16.26 -9.77 1.26
CA GLN A 280 -16.45 -11.22 1.41
C GLN A 280 -16.07 -11.96 0.13
N GLN A 281 -16.43 -11.44 -1.04
CA GLN A 281 -16.07 -12.05 -2.31
C GLN A 281 -14.55 -12.11 -2.52
N LEU A 282 -13.83 -11.05 -2.19
CA LEU A 282 -12.37 -11.02 -2.28
C LEU A 282 -11.70 -11.95 -1.26
N LEU A 283 -12.25 -12.06 -0.04
CA LEU A 283 -11.83 -13.05 0.94
C LEU A 283 -12.04 -14.49 0.40
N ASP A 284 -13.16 -14.75 -0.26
CA ASP A 284 -13.44 -16.05 -0.89
C ASP A 284 -12.49 -16.34 -2.08
N TRP A 285 -11.97 -15.31 -2.75
CA TRP A 285 -10.92 -15.45 -3.78
C TRP A 285 -9.53 -15.64 -3.20
N GLY A 286 -9.36 -15.44 -1.90
CA GLY A 286 -8.09 -15.66 -1.20
C GLY A 286 -7.06 -14.54 -1.42
N VAL A 287 -7.50 -13.28 -1.57
CA VAL A 287 -6.57 -12.14 -1.61
C VAL A 287 -5.80 -12.02 -0.29
N ASP A 288 -4.59 -11.48 -0.33
CA ASP A 288 -3.71 -11.37 0.83
C ASP A 288 -3.98 -10.09 1.67
N GLY A 289 -4.71 -9.12 1.12
CA GLY A 289 -5.11 -7.92 1.86
C GLY A 289 -6.11 -7.06 1.09
N ILE A 290 -6.80 -6.21 1.83
CA ILE A 290 -7.80 -5.28 1.29
C ILE A 290 -7.56 -3.89 1.87
N PHE A 291 -7.48 -2.88 0.98
CA PHE A 291 -7.54 -1.47 1.35
C PHE A 291 -9.00 -1.05 1.48
N THR A 292 -9.34 -0.45 2.60
CA THR A 292 -10.69 0.00 2.87
C THR A 292 -10.72 1.31 3.65
N ASN A 293 -11.73 2.14 3.36
CA ASN A 293 -12.03 3.33 4.14
C ASN A 293 -12.76 2.99 5.47
N TYR A 294 -13.18 1.73 5.62
CA TYR A 294 -13.94 1.23 6.79
C TYR A 294 -13.27 -0.02 7.37
N PRO A 295 -12.12 0.12 8.06
CA PRO A 295 -11.40 -1.03 8.63
C PRO A 295 -12.26 -1.85 9.60
N ASP A 296 -13.15 -1.22 10.37
CA ASP A 296 -14.11 -1.87 11.26
C ASP A 296 -14.97 -2.91 10.54
N ARG A 297 -15.48 -2.58 9.33
CA ARG A 297 -16.33 -3.49 8.53
C ARG A 297 -15.56 -4.74 8.09
N LEU A 298 -14.31 -4.56 7.67
CA LEU A 298 -13.47 -5.67 7.22
C LEU A 298 -13.02 -6.55 8.39
N LEU A 299 -12.71 -5.93 9.54
CA LEU A 299 -12.37 -6.64 10.77
C LEU A 299 -13.50 -7.52 11.28
N GLU A 300 -14.77 -7.11 11.14
CA GLU A 300 -15.92 -7.97 11.46
C GLU A 300 -16.02 -9.25 10.60
N LEU A 301 -15.43 -9.27 9.41
CA LEU A 301 -15.43 -10.43 8.51
C LEU A 301 -14.20 -11.33 8.72
N THR A 302 -13.12 -10.81 9.30
CA THR A 302 -11.82 -11.49 9.37
C THR A 302 -11.39 -11.92 10.79
N ARG A 303 -12.12 -11.47 11.85
CA ARG A 303 -11.75 -11.74 13.27
C ARG A 303 -12.86 -12.33 14.12
#